data_0ab192c17054252e7abd233fa0e3b927
#
_entry.id   0ab192c17054252e7abd233fa0e3b927
#
_cell.length_a   1.000
_cell.length_b   1.000
_cell.length_c   1.000
_cell.angle_alpha   90.00
_cell.angle_beta   90.00
_cell.angle_gamma   90.00
#
_symmetry.space_group_name_H-M   'P 1'
#
loop_
_entity.id
_entity.type
_entity.pdbx_description
1 polymer ?
#
loop_
_entity_poly.entity_id
_entity_poly.type
_entity_poly.pdbx_seq_one_letter_code
_entity_poly.pdbx_strand_id
1 'polypeptide(L)'
;MNVGDIINFGEAGGYEYRVTAISTNDVTFVRHPSGTGGLHTAVADSSTIRRRWRYYDLVSGAPGTSAYTSARGGSADEIHVVVVDEDGGITGTAGEVLEVYDSVSVASDAKTPQGDSNYYKDVIYNKSQYIYWTDHESTGKAGNWGTVALNKTFTSVTALNNASLSAGADGSAASIAQLKTAYELYQDSDTVDVNLIIAGKGDATHIDNLITIAENRKDAIVFASPQ
;
A
#
# COMPACT_ATOMS: atom_id res chain seq x y z
N MET A 1 -0.44 -21.67 -1.48
CA MET A 1 -0.18 -21.40 -2.91
C MET A 1 -1.15 -20.37 -3.37
N ASN A 2 -0.73 -19.43 -4.23
CA ASN A 2 -1.59 -18.34 -4.72
C ASN A 2 -1.49 -18.24 -6.23
N VAL A 3 -2.50 -17.61 -6.84
CA VAL A 3 -2.45 -17.29 -8.27
C VAL A 3 -1.27 -16.35 -8.53
N GLY A 4 -0.50 -16.66 -9.57
CA GLY A 4 0.73 -15.95 -9.93
C GLY A 4 2.01 -16.55 -9.34
N ASP A 5 1.95 -17.40 -8.32
CA ASP A 5 3.13 -18.10 -7.79
C ASP A 5 3.80 -18.93 -8.90
N ILE A 6 5.12 -19.02 -8.82
CA ILE A 6 5.92 -19.88 -9.68
C ILE A 6 6.15 -21.19 -8.93
N ILE A 7 5.86 -22.29 -9.59
CA ILE A 7 6.03 -23.63 -9.03
C ILE A 7 6.96 -24.50 -9.88
N ASN A 8 7.62 -25.46 -9.24
CA ASN A 8 8.48 -26.44 -9.85
C ASN A 8 8.21 -27.81 -9.20
N PHE A 9 8.09 -28.85 -9.99
CA PHE A 9 7.82 -30.23 -9.54
C PHE A 9 9.08 -31.09 -9.38
N GLY A 10 10.28 -30.50 -9.51
CA GLY A 10 11.54 -31.24 -9.44
C GLY A 10 11.88 -32.02 -10.72
N GLU A 11 11.26 -31.66 -11.85
CA GLU A 11 11.54 -32.27 -13.15
C GLU A 11 13.01 -32.06 -13.56
N ALA A 12 13.60 -33.05 -14.24
CA ALA A 12 15.01 -33.05 -14.62
C ALA A 12 15.45 -31.79 -15.46
N GLY A 13 14.51 -31.13 -16.13
CA GLY A 13 14.76 -29.92 -16.90
C GLY A 13 14.70 -28.63 -16.08
N GLY A 14 14.37 -28.69 -14.78
CA GLY A 14 14.21 -27.52 -13.93
C GLY A 14 13.06 -26.60 -14.37
N TYR A 15 12.06 -27.18 -15.00
CA TYR A 15 10.93 -26.40 -15.54
C TYR A 15 10.11 -25.69 -14.47
N GLU A 16 9.71 -24.47 -14.77
CA GLU A 16 8.87 -23.64 -13.91
C GLU A 16 7.51 -23.40 -14.55
N TYR A 17 6.51 -23.25 -13.69
CA TYR A 17 5.12 -23.02 -14.10
C TYR A 17 4.52 -21.91 -13.26
N ARG A 18 3.76 -21.02 -13.90
CA ARG A 18 3.01 -19.99 -13.21
C ARG A 18 1.59 -20.45 -12.94
N VAL A 19 1.16 -20.39 -11.71
CA VAL A 19 -0.22 -20.68 -11.30
C VAL A 19 -1.16 -19.63 -11.85
N THR A 20 -2.20 -20.07 -12.57
CA THR A 20 -3.20 -19.19 -13.19
C THR A 20 -4.56 -19.27 -12.50
N ALA A 21 -4.90 -20.39 -11.89
CA ALA A 21 -6.12 -20.54 -11.09
C ALA A 21 -5.95 -21.60 -10.02
N ILE A 22 -6.72 -21.48 -8.95
CA ILE A 22 -6.82 -22.46 -7.88
C ILE A 22 -8.30 -22.65 -7.55
N SER A 23 -8.77 -23.90 -7.59
CA SER A 23 -10.14 -24.26 -7.25
C SER A 23 -10.13 -25.48 -6.35
N THR A 24 -10.45 -25.31 -5.09
CA THR A 24 -10.44 -26.35 -4.04
C THR A 24 -9.11 -27.13 -4.03
N ASN A 25 -9.02 -28.26 -4.73
CA ASN A 25 -7.83 -29.11 -4.82
C ASN A 25 -7.13 -29.06 -6.19
N ASP A 26 -7.69 -28.29 -7.12
CA ASP A 26 -7.17 -28.19 -8.49
C ASP A 26 -6.34 -26.93 -8.67
N VAL A 27 -5.16 -27.08 -9.25
CA VAL A 27 -4.27 -25.97 -9.59
C VAL A 27 -4.08 -25.92 -11.09
N THR A 28 -4.49 -24.83 -11.69
CA THR A 28 -4.24 -24.57 -13.11
C THR A 28 -2.98 -23.75 -13.25
N PHE A 29 -2.13 -24.09 -14.19
CA PHE A 29 -0.87 -23.40 -14.44
C PHE A 29 -0.48 -23.42 -15.91
N VAL A 30 0.44 -22.53 -16.26
CA VAL A 30 1.06 -22.44 -17.58
C VAL A 30 2.57 -22.44 -17.44
N ARG A 31 3.29 -22.79 -18.49
CA ARG A 31 4.75 -22.73 -18.50
C ARG A 31 5.24 -21.33 -18.25
N HIS A 32 6.28 -21.22 -17.43
CA HIS A 32 6.94 -19.94 -17.15
C HIS A 32 8.35 -19.97 -17.79
N PRO A 33 8.81 -18.88 -18.46
CA PRO A 33 8.13 -17.59 -18.67
C PRO A 33 7.17 -17.52 -19.87
N SER A 34 7.04 -18.58 -20.68
CA SER A 34 6.32 -18.55 -21.97
C SER A 34 4.82 -18.15 -21.86
N GLY A 35 4.20 -18.40 -20.70
CA GLY A 35 2.79 -18.11 -20.44
C GLY A 35 1.79 -19.05 -21.12
N THR A 36 2.25 -20.09 -21.79
CA THR A 36 1.40 -21.06 -22.53
C THR A 36 1.84 -22.50 -22.32
N GLY A 37 0.91 -23.45 -22.52
CA GLY A 37 1.18 -24.88 -22.41
C GLY A 37 1.13 -25.44 -20.98
N GLY A 38 0.94 -26.74 -20.86
CA GLY A 38 0.93 -27.49 -19.62
C GLY A 38 2.31 -28.09 -19.26
N LEU A 39 2.33 -29.18 -18.49
CA LEU A 39 3.54 -29.87 -18.07
C LEU A 39 4.46 -30.21 -19.26
N HIS A 40 5.76 -30.06 -19.05
CA HIS A 40 6.76 -30.51 -20.00
C HIS A 40 6.89 -32.05 -20.02
N THR A 41 6.81 -32.62 -18.84
CA THR A 41 6.84 -34.09 -18.64
C THR A 41 5.78 -34.47 -17.61
N ALA A 42 5.34 -35.72 -17.62
CA ALA A 42 4.43 -36.22 -16.61
C ALA A 42 5.08 -36.14 -15.23
N VAL A 43 4.37 -35.65 -14.27
CA VAL A 43 4.80 -35.56 -12.85
C VAL A 43 4.18 -36.73 -12.11
N ALA A 44 5.00 -37.45 -11.35
CA ALA A 44 4.52 -38.55 -10.54
C ALA A 44 3.61 -38.06 -9.41
N ASP A 45 2.66 -38.92 -9.02
CA ASP A 45 1.85 -38.66 -7.82
C ASP A 45 2.74 -38.50 -6.59
N SER A 46 2.34 -37.65 -5.68
CA SER A 46 3.10 -37.30 -4.47
C SER A 46 4.44 -36.58 -4.69
N SER A 47 4.68 -36.00 -5.87
CA SER A 47 5.86 -35.19 -6.12
C SER A 47 5.88 -33.94 -5.24
N THR A 48 7.07 -33.59 -4.74
CA THR A 48 7.24 -32.37 -3.96
C THR A 48 7.14 -31.14 -4.86
N ILE A 49 6.22 -30.23 -4.53
CA ILE A 49 6.11 -28.94 -5.20
C ILE A 49 6.99 -27.93 -4.47
N ARG A 50 7.92 -27.33 -5.19
CA ARG A 50 8.66 -26.15 -4.76
C ARG A 50 7.91 -24.92 -5.24
N ARG A 51 7.82 -23.89 -4.39
CA ARG A 51 7.10 -22.66 -4.70
C ARG A 51 8.01 -21.44 -4.53
N ARG A 52 7.92 -20.51 -5.45
CA ARG A 52 8.51 -19.19 -5.38
C ARG A 52 7.38 -18.15 -5.46
N TRP A 53 7.44 -17.13 -4.61
CA TRP A 53 6.47 -16.03 -4.63
C TRP A 53 6.53 -15.27 -5.96
N ARG A 54 5.38 -14.86 -6.48
CA ARG A 54 5.30 -14.15 -7.78
C ARG A 54 6.14 -12.85 -7.84
N TYR A 55 6.37 -12.24 -6.69
CA TYR A 55 7.17 -11.01 -6.56
C TYR A 55 8.59 -11.27 -6.04
N TYR A 56 9.04 -12.51 -6.05
CA TYR A 56 10.36 -12.89 -5.54
C TYR A 56 11.50 -12.11 -6.20
N ASP A 57 11.39 -11.84 -7.51
CA ASP A 57 12.42 -11.14 -8.27
C ASP A 57 12.48 -9.63 -7.97
N LEU A 58 11.54 -9.09 -7.20
CA LEU A 58 11.50 -7.68 -6.77
C LEU A 58 12.13 -7.44 -5.40
N VAL A 59 12.54 -8.50 -4.71
CA VAL A 59 13.09 -8.46 -3.35
C VAL A 59 14.43 -9.15 -3.28
N SER A 60 15.24 -8.82 -2.28
CA SER A 60 16.61 -9.32 -2.15
C SER A 60 16.71 -10.79 -1.72
N GLY A 61 15.63 -11.37 -1.20
CA GLY A 61 15.60 -12.76 -0.75
C GLY A 61 14.34 -13.07 0.04
N ALA A 62 14.33 -14.19 0.76
CA ALA A 62 13.26 -14.49 1.71
C ALA A 62 13.39 -13.61 2.96
N PRO A 63 12.29 -13.12 3.54
CA PRO A 63 12.35 -12.34 4.77
C PRO A 63 12.89 -13.19 5.92
N GLY A 64 13.75 -12.65 6.73
CA GLY A 64 14.47 -13.36 7.78
C GLY A 64 14.66 -12.54 9.04
N THR A 65 15.91 -12.37 9.42
CA THR A 65 16.29 -11.57 10.60
C THR A 65 17.22 -10.44 10.18
N SER A 66 16.82 -9.21 10.45
CA SER A 66 17.65 -8.04 10.17
C SER A 66 18.95 -8.05 11.02
N ALA A 67 20.00 -7.42 10.51
CA ALA A 67 21.24 -7.25 11.24
C ALA A 67 21.03 -6.51 12.57
N TYR A 68 20.12 -5.54 12.59
CA TYR A 68 19.75 -4.79 13.79
C TYR A 68 19.17 -5.69 14.88
N THR A 69 18.20 -6.49 14.52
CA THR A 69 17.50 -7.43 15.43
C THR A 69 18.42 -8.55 15.89
N SER A 70 19.20 -9.12 14.97
CA SER A 70 20.20 -10.15 15.28
C SER A 70 21.23 -9.68 16.31
N ALA A 71 21.75 -8.45 16.16
CA ALA A 71 22.70 -7.85 17.12
C ALA A 71 22.11 -7.65 18.53
N ARG A 72 20.78 -7.73 18.68
CA ARG A 72 20.05 -7.61 19.95
C ARG A 72 19.50 -8.93 20.47
N GLY A 73 19.95 -10.05 19.88
CA GLY A 73 19.50 -11.39 20.30
C GLY A 73 18.05 -11.72 19.86
N GLY A 74 17.49 -10.92 18.99
CA GLY A 74 16.16 -11.17 18.42
C GLY A 74 16.22 -11.93 17.09
N SER A 75 15.06 -12.26 16.53
CA SER A 75 14.97 -13.01 15.26
C SER A 75 13.61 -12.86 14.57
N ALA A 76 13.61 -13.17 13.26
CA ALA A 76 12.42 -13.29 12.41
C ALA A 76 11.59 -12.00 12.31
N ASP A 77 12.25 -10.86 12.21
CA ASP A 77 11.62 -9.55 12.20
C ASP A 77 11.33 -8.97 10.80
N GLU A 78 11.88 -9.58 9.75
CA GLU A 78 11.72 -9.03 8.40
C GLU A 78 10.43 -9.47 7.74
N ILE A 79 9.83 -8.56 6.98
CA ILE A 79 8.71 -8.80 6.07
C ILE A 79 8.93 -8.04 4.77
N HIS A 80 8.25 -8.46 3.71
CA HIS A 80 8.13 -7.70 2.46
C HIS A 80 6.69 -7.22 2.28
N VAL A 81 6.53 -6.00 1.78
CA VAL A 81 5.23 -5.45 1.40
C VAL A 81 5.30 -5.00 -0.06
N VAL A 82 4.36 -5.48 -0.87
CA VAL A 82 4.23 -5.10 -2.28
C VAL A 82 2.84 -4.51 -2.49
N VAL A 83 2.79 -3.31 -3.03
CA VAL A 83 1.56 -2.61 -3.40
C VAL A 83 1.34 -2.77 -4.88
N VAL A 84 0.16 -3.19 -5.27
CA VAL A 84 -0.16 -3.56 -6.65
C VAL A 84 -1.44 -2.84 -7.09
N ASP A 85 -1.43 -2.32 -8.29
CA ASP A 85 -2.63 -1.83 -8.98
C ASP A 85 -3.44 -3.03 -9.51
N GLU A 86 -4.37 -3.53 -8.69
CA GLU A 86 -5.05 -4.81 -8.94
C GLU A 86 -5.87 -4.80 -10.23
N ASP A 87 -6.58 -3.72 -10.47
CA ASP A 87 -7.51 -3.56 -11.59
C ASP A 87 -7.00 -2.63 -12.70
N GLY A 88 -5.85 -1.99 -12.51
CA GLY A 88 -5.28 -1.03 -13.46
C GLY A 88 -5.90 0.36 -13.38
N GLY A 89 -6.61 0.68 -12.31
CA GLY A 89 -7.26 1.97 -12.13
C GLY A 89 -6.29 3.15 -11.97
N ILE A 90 -5.07 2.88 -11.56
CA ILE A 90 -4.02 3.90 -11.32
C ILE A 90 -3.09 4.01 -12.53
N THR A 91 -2.55 2.87 -12.99
CA THR A 91 -1.52 2.83 -14.04
C THR A 91 -2.09 2.58 -15.44
N GLY A 92 -3.31 2.10 -15.52
CA GLY A 92 -3.92 1.61 -16.76
C GLY A 92 -3.60 0.13 -17.04
N THR A 93 -2.80 -0.54 -16.20
CA THR A 93 -2.40 -1.94 -16.38
C THR A 93 -2.69 -2.74 -15.12
N ALA A 94 -3.64 -3.66 -15.20
CA ALA A 94 -3.98 -4.53 -14.08
C ALA A 94 -2.79 -5.40 -13.66
N GLY A 95 -2.53 -5.43 -12.36
CA GLY A 95 -1.43 -6.19 -11.76
C GLY A 95 -0.06 -5.49 -11.78
N GLU A 96 0.00 -4.22 -12.20
CA GLU A 96 1.22 -3.41 -12.13
C GLU A 96 1.65 -3.18 -10.68
N VAL A 97 2.97 -3.29 -10.43
CA VAL A 97 3.53 -3.05 -9.09
C VAL A 97 3.77 -1.57 -8.89
N LEU A 98 3.14 -1.00 -7.87
CA LEU A 98 3.26 0.42 -7.52
C LEU A 98 4.43 0.67 -6.58
N GLU A 99 4.55 -0.13 -5.52
CA GLU A 99 5.58 0.05 -4.49
C GLU A 99 6.08 -1.30 -3.99
N VAL A 100 7.36 -1.35 -3.63
CA VAL A 100 8.01 -2.50 -3.00
C VAL A 100 8.75 -2.06 -1.76
N TYR A 101 8.44 -2.67 -0.63
CA TYR A 101 9.14 -2.50 0.64
C TYR A 101 9.84 -3.81 0.98
N ASP A 102 11.12 -3.87 0.62
CA ASP A 102 11.97 -5.04 0.83
C ASP A 102 12.56 -5.05 2.24
N SER A 103 12.47 -6.18 2.92
CA SER A 103 13.15 -6.46 4.20
C SER A 103 12.91 -5.38 5.28
N VAL A 104 11.68 -4.86 5.34
CA VAL A 104 11.28 -3.97 6.43
C VAL A 104 10.99 -4.76 7.70
N SER A 105 11.24 -4.16 8.86
CA SER A 105 11.17 -4.83 10.15
C SER A 105 9.84 -4.61 10.86
N VAL A 106 9.36 -5.64 11.56
CA VAL A 106 8.22 -5.53 12.48
C VAL A 106 8.62 -5.08 13.89
N ALA A 107 9.93 -4.96 14.17
CA ALA A 107 10.44 -4.41 15.42
C ALA A 107 10.35 -2.88 15.39
N SER A 108 9.75 -2.28 16.42
CA SER A 108 9.47 -0.84 16.47
C SER A 108 10.72 0.05 16.57
N ASP A 109 11.83 -0.49 17.03
CA ASP A 109 13.11 0.22 17.16
C ASP A 109 14.12 -0.12 16.07
N ALA A 110 13.72 -0.93 15.07
CA ALA A 110 14.60 -1.37 13.99
C ALA A 110 15.17 -0.20 13.19
N LYS A 111 16.44 -0.32 12.83
CA LYS A 111 17.15 0.68 12.03
C LYS A 111 17.90 0.05 10.88
N THR A 112 18.01 0.82 9.79
CA THR A 112 18.92 0.53 8.69
C THR A 112 20.38 0.71 9.13
N PRO A 113 21.36 0.21 8.36
CA PRO A 113 22.78 0.48 8.61
C PRO A 113 23.13 1.98 8.63
N GLN A 114 22.35 2.82 7.97
CA GLN A 114 22.52 4.28 7.92
C GLN A 114 21.91 4.99 9.14
N GLY A 115 21.12 4.28 9.97
CA GLY A 115 20.51 4.81 11.18
C GLY A 115 19.03 5.24 11.03
N ASP A 116 18.48 5.18 9.84
CA ASP A 116 17.06 5.49 9.58
C ASP A 116 16.14 4.41 10.18
N SER A 117 14.90 4.75 10.45
CA SER A 117 13.89 3.76 10.85
C SER A 117 13.69 2.71 9.77
N ASN A 118 13.80 1.43 10.15
CA ASN A 118 13.40 0.29 9.32
C ASN A 118 12.09 -0.35 9.80
N TYR A 119 11.42 0.26 10.76
CA TYR A 119 10.11 -0.21 11.21
C TYR A 119 9.08 -0.03 10.11
N TYR A 120 8.45 -1.12 9.67
CA TYR A 120 7.59 -1.12 8.49
C TYR A 120 6.48 -0.06 8.52
N LYS A 121 5.91 0.21 9.70
CA LYS A 121 4.92 1.28 9.90
C LYS A 121 5.48 2.64 9.52
N ASP A 122 6.67 2.99 10.04
CA ASP A 122 7.30 4.28 9.77
C ASP A 122 7.76 4.39 8.34
N VAL A 123 8.29 3.29 7.78
CA VAL A 123 8.74 3.23 6.39
C VAL A 123 7.55 3.48 5.44
N ILE A 124 6.43 2.80 5.64
CA ILE A 124 5.21 2.99 4.84
C ILE A 124 4.69 4.42 5.01
N TYR A 125 4.56 4.90 6.25
CA TYR A 125 4.04 6.25 6.52
C TYR A 125 4.84 7.34 5.82
N ASN A 126 6.18 7.21 5.79
CA ASN A 126 7.06 8.24 5.23
C ASN A 126 7.28 8.12 3.71
N LYS A 127 7.09 6.94 3.12
CA LYS A 127 7.47 6.68 1.72
C LYS A 127 6.29 6.38 0.81
N SER A 128 5.21 5.78 1.33
CA SER A 128 4.10 5.39 0.49
C SER A 128 3.28 6.56 -0.01
N GLN A 129 2.87 6.49 -1.28
CA GLN A 129 1.92 7.39 -1.90
C GLN A 129 0.51 6.78 -2.02
N TYR A 130 0.39 5.48 -1.75
CA TYR A 130 -0.83 4.72 -2.03
C TYR A 130 -1.47 4.12 -0.78
N ILE A 131 -0.68 3.76 0.24
CA ILE A 131 -1.19 3.08 1.42
C ILE A 131 -0.78 3.76 2.72
N TYR A 132 -1.62 3.62 3.74
CA TYR A 132 -1.32 4.01 5.11
C TYR A 132 -1.45 2.80 6.04
N TRP A 133 -0.57 2.74 7.02
CA TRP A 133 -0.66 1.72 8.06
C TRP A 133 -1.81 2.06 9.02
N THR A 134 -2.68 1.10 9.28
CA THR A 134 -3.78 1.23 10.24
C THR A 134 -3.60 0.34 11.45
N ASP A 135 -3.17 -0.90 11.24
CA ASP A 135 -2.97 -1.88 12.30
C ASP A 135 -2.05 -3.02 11.85
N HIS A 136 -1.53 -3.81 12.82
CA HIS A 136 -0.81 -5.03 12.53
C HIS A 136 -1.76 -6.08 11.93
N GLU A 137 -1.22 -6.89 11.05
CA GLU A 137 -1.89 -8.10 10.56
C GLU A 137 -2.22 -9.03 11.76
N SER A 138 -3.27 -9.85 11.64
CA SER A 138 -3.80 -10.65 12.77
C SER A 138 -2.77 -11.58 13.41
N THR A 139 -1.90 -12.21 12.60
CA THR A 139 -0.78 -13.03 13.09
C THR A 139 0.24 -12.17 13.83
N GLY A 140 0.50 -10.96 13.34
CA GLY A 140 1.39 -10.00 13.97
C GLY A 140 0.86 -9.50 15.32
N LYS A 141 -0.46 -9.30 15.46
CA LYS A 141 -1.09 -8.96 16.74
C LYS A 141 -0.96 -10.07 17.77
N ALA A 142 -1.08 -11.32 17.38
CA ALA A 142 -0.89 -12.48 18.25
C ALA A 142 0.61 -12.71 18.58
N GLY A 143 1.53 -12.14 17.82
CA GLY A 143 2.97 -12.18 18.00
C GLY A 143 3.51 -10.89 18.62
N ASN A 144 4.81 -10.69 18.51
CA ASN A 144 5.50 -9.54 19.14
C ASN A 144 5.63 -8.31 18.22
N TRP A 145 4.87 -8.20 17.14
CA TRP A 145 4.97 -7.09 16.21
C TRP A 145 4.73 -5.75 16.92
N GLY A 146 5.53 -4.75 16.56
CA GLY A 146 5.47 -3.44 17.20
C GLY A 146 6.20 -3.32 18.54
N THR A 147 6.82 -4.41 19.05
CA THR A 147 7.70 -4.34 20.24
C THR A 147 9.14 -4.10 19.82
N VAL A 148 10.01 -3.78 20.80
CA VAL A 148 11.46 -3.60 20.57
C VAL A 148 12.16 -4.94 20.28
N ALA A 149 13.25 -4.88 19.50
CA ALA A 149 13.98 -6.06 19.02
C ALA A 149 14.67 -6.88 20.12
N LEU A 150 14.99 -6.27 21.28
CA LEU A 150 15.83 -6.89 22.31
C LEU A 150 15.27 -8.23 22.80
N ASN A 151 16.01 -9.32 22.52
CA ASN A 151 15.68 -10.71 22.90
C ASN A 151 14.28 -11.15 22.47
N LYS A 152 13.79 -10.67 21.32
CA LYS A 152 12.46 -11.01 20.79
C LYS A 152 12.57 -11.90 19.57
N THR A 153 11.82 -13.01 19.58
CA THR A 153 11.51 -13.78 18.37
C THR A 153 10.16 -13.31 17.88
N PHE A 154 10.12 -12.74 16.69
CA PHE A 154 8.88 -12.27 16.08
C PHE A 154 8.16 -13.42 15.37
N THR A 155 6.84 -13.32 15.28
CA THR A 155 6.05 -14.28 14.51
C THR A 155 6.21 -13.98 13.02
N SER A 156 6.82 -14.90 12.29
CA SER A 156 6.99 -14.76 10.84
C SER A 156 5.66 -14.89 10.12
N VAL A 157 5.52 -14.19 9.01
CA VAL A 157 4.43 -14.40 8.05
C VAL A 157 4.67 -15.73 7.34
N THR A 158 3.92 -16.76 7.72
CA THR A 158 4.07 -18.13 7.19
C THR A 158 3.28 -18.36 5.90
N ALA A 159 2.31 -17.50 5.61
CA ALA A 159 1.49 -17.53 4.40
C ALA A 159 1.44 -16.14 3.78
N LEU A 160 1.35 -16.10 2.45
CA LEU A 160 1.14 -14.86 1.74
C LEU A 160 -0.22 -14.25 2.15
N ASN A 161 -0.18 -13.05 2.66
CA ASN A 161 -1.37 -12.27 2.98
C ASN A 161 -1.67 -11.35 1.80
N ASN A 162 -2.66 -11.69 1.00
CA ASN A 162 -3.19 -10.84 -0.06
C ASN A 162 -4.48 -10.21 0.45
N ALA A 163 -4.56 -8.90 0.36
CA ALA A 163 -5.78 -8.16 0.66
C ALA A 163 -6.03 -7.12 -0.43
N SER A 164 -7.24 -7.13 -0.99
CA SER A 164 -7.70 -6.06 -1.85
C SER A 164 -8.25 -4.93 -0.98
N LEU A 165 -7.79 -3.71 -1.24
CA LEU A 165 -8.37 -2.52 -0.65
C LEU A 165 -9.68 -2.21 -1.39
N SER A 166 -10.80 -2.31 -0.70
CA SER A 166 -12.13 -2.13 -1.26
C SER A 166 -12.98 -1.22 -0.39
N ALA A 167 -14.15 -0.85 -0.89
CA ALA A 167 -15.11 0.01 -0.19
C ALA A 167 -14.58 1.41 0.14
N GLY A 168 -13.55 1.87 -0.55
CA GLY A 168 -13.18 3.28 -0.56
C GLY A 168 -14.33 4.11 -1.15
N ALA A 169 -14.61 5.26 -0.56
CA ALA A 169 -15.56 6.22 -1.10
C ALA A 169 -14.94 7.61 -1.05
N ASP A 170 -15.15 8.37 -2.11
CA ASP A 170 -14.78 9.77 -2.11
C ASP A 170 -15.55 10.51 -1.01
N GLY A 171 -14.92 11.48 -0.42
CA GLY A 171 -15.59 12.39 0.51
C GLY A 171 -16.75 13.10 -0.18
N SER A 172 -17.80 13.38 0.57
CA SER A 172 -18.90 14.20 0.05
C SER A 172 -18.39 15.60 -0.33
N ALA A 173 -18.92 16.14 -1.43
CA ALA A 173 -18.68 17.53 -1.77
C ALA A 173 -19.05 18.44 -0.58
N ALA A 174 -18.25 19.49 -0.34
CA ALA A 174 -18.55 20.44 0.72
C ALA A 174 -19.92 21.08 0.50
N SER A 175 -20.74 21.11 1.52
CA SER A 175 -22.02 21.83 1.48
C SER A 175 -21.79 23.34 1.44
N ILE A 176 -22.77 24.09 0.94
CA ILE A 176 -22.71 25.57 0.92
C ILE A 176 -22.46 26.14 2.32
N ALA A 177 -23.05 25.54 3.37
CA ALA A 177 -22.81 25.96 4.75
C ALA A 177 -21.35 25.76 5.18
N GLN A 178 -20.74 24.65 4.79
CA GLN A 178 -19.33 24.39 5.08
C GLN A 178 -18.41 25.31 4.31
N LEU A 179 -18.70 25.60 3.03
CA LEU A 179 -17.99 26.58 2.23
C LEU A 179 -18.10 27.98 2.85
N LYS A 180 -19.29 28.37 3.27
CA LYS A 180 -19.49 29.63 3.98
C LYS A 180 -18.60 29.76 5.20
N THR A 181 -18.63 28.75 6.09
CA THR A 181 -17.79 28.74 7.31
C THR A 181 -16.31 28.80 6.98
N ALA A 182 -15.85 28.11 5.93
CA ALA A 182 -14.46 28.15 5.49
C ALA A 182 -14.04 29.53 4.95
N TYR A 183 -14.89 30.18 4.16
CA TYR A 183 -14.60 31.49 3.63
C TYR A 183 -14.75 32.61 4.67
N GLU A 184 -15.60 32.47 5.69
CA GLU A 184 -15.71 33.40 6.84
C GLU A 184 -14.39 33.52 7.62
N LEU A 185 -13.49 32.55 7.57
CA LEU A 185 -12.13 32.65 8.14
C LEU A 185 -11.29 33.73 7.49
N TYR A 186 -11.64 34.15 6.28
CA TYR A 186 -10.97 35.24 5.54
C TYR A 186 -11.69 36.58 5.64
N GLN A 187 -12.71 36.73 6.51
CA GLN A 187 -13.53 37.92 6.61
C GLN A 187 -12.80 39.08 7.29
N ASP A 188 -11.87 38.79 8.19
CA ASP A 188 -11.14 39.78 8.95
C ASP A 188 -9.88 40.23 8.18
N SER A 189 -9.88 41.47 7.70
CA SER A 189 -8.75 42.09 6.96
C SER A 189 -7.53 42.38 7.84
N ASP A 190 -7.69 42.46 9.15
CA ASP A 190 -6.59 42.77 10.06
C ASP A 190 -5.75 41.54 10.39
N THR A 191 -6.37 40.35 10.31
CA THR A 191 -5.69 39.05 10.65
C THR A 191 -5.26 38.30 9.43
N VAL A 192 -5.92 38.45 8.27
CA VAL A 192 -5.62 37.66 7.05
C VAL A 192 -5.46 38.60 5.86
N ASP A 193 -4.27 38.68 5.30
CA ASP A 193 -3.97 39.46 4.09
C ASP A 193 -4.31 38.66 2.83
N VAL A 194 -5.46 38.99 2.21
CA VAL A 194 -5.97 38.38 0.98
C VAL A 194 -6.57 39.46 0.09
N ASN A 195 -6.07 39.58 -1.14
CA ASN A 195 -6.53 40.58 -2.10
C ASN A 195 -7.40 39.95 -3.19
N LEU A 196 -7.37 38.62 -3.34
CA LEU A 196 -8.09 37.88 -4.38
C LEU A 196 -8.75 36.64 -3.81
N ILE A 197 -10.05 36.49 -4.02
CA ILE A 197 -10.82 35.29 -3.67
C ILE A 197 -11.36 34.67 -4.95
N ILE A 198 -10.93 33.46 -5.28
CA ILE A 198 -11.43 32.71 -6.43
C ILE A 198 -12.43 31.68 -5.92
N ALA A 199 -13.71 31.91 -6.15
CA ALA A 199 -14.79 31.06 -5.68
C ALA A 199 -14.97 29.76 -6.47
N GLY A 200 -14.44 29.71 -7.69
CA GLY A 200 -14.73 28.61 -8.61
C GLY A 200 -16.22 28.59 -9.00
N LYS A 201 -16.76 27.37 -9.14
CA LYS A 201 -18.16 27.14 -9.45
C LYS A 201 -19.01 27.25 -8.18
N GLY A 202 -19.96 28.15 -8.15
CA GLY A 202 -20.85 28.36 -7.00
C GLY A 202 -22.28 28.63 -7.41
N ASP A 203 -23.23 28.23 -6.57
CA ASP A 203 -24.63 28.66 -6.70
C ASP A 203 -24.81 30.08 -6.18
N ALA A 204 -26.02 30.65 -6.37
CA ALA A 204 -26.36 32.00 -5.97
C ALA A 204 -26.09 32.25 -4.48
N THR A 205 -26.37 31.27 -3.60
CA THR A 205 -26.17 31.41 -2.15
C THR A 205 -24.69 31.48 -1.79
N HIS A 206 -23.84 30.68 -2.45
CA HIS A 206 -22.41 30.74 -2.23
C HIS A 206 -21.80 32.07 -2.69
N ILE A 207 -22.22 32.53 -3.88
CA ILE A 207 -21.77 33.81 -4.43
C ILE A 207 -22.20 34.99 -3.53
N ASP A 208 -23.43 34.97 -3.02
CA ASP A 208 -23.94 36.00 -2.11
C ASP A 208 -23.16 36.10 -0.80
N ASN A 209 -22.78 34.93 -0.24
CA ASN A 209 -21.90 34.86 0.92
C ASN A 209 -20.53 35.52 0.64
N LEU A 210 -19.95 35.28 -0.54
CA LEU A 210 -18.66 35.86 -0.92
C LEU A 210 -18.73 37.35 -1.21
N ILE A 211 -19.83 37.81 -1.79
CA ILE A 211 -20.11 39.25 -1.95
C ILE A 211 -20.11 39.91 -0.58
N THR A 212 -20.80 39.33 0.41
CA THR A 212 -20.85 39.85 1.78
C THR A 212 -19.46 39.97 2.40
N ILE A 213 -18.58 38.95 2.17
CA ILE A 213 -17.19 39.00 2.65
C ILE A 213 -16.42 40.14 1.99
N ALA A 214 -16.53 40.31 0.67
CA ALA A 214 -15.85 41.37 -0.06
C ALA A 214 -16.35 42.79 0.38
N GLU A 215 -17.64 42.91 0.61
CA GLU A 215 -18.24 44.19 1.10
C GLU A 215 -17.75 44.54 2.50
N ASN A 216 -17.57 43.55 3.38
CA ASN A 216 -17.06 43.78 4.73
C ASN A 216 -15.56 44.12 4.71
N ARG A 217 -14.78 43.40 3.90
CA ARG A 217 -13.32 43.56 3.81
C ARG A 217 -12.91 44.88 3.10
N LYS A 218 -13.51 45.17 1.95
CA LYS A 218 -13.20 46.30 1.06
C LYS A 218 -11.80 46.34 0.44
N ASP A 219 -10.97 45.33 0.72
CA ASP A 219 -9.59 45.16 0.26
C ASP A 219 -9.39 43.93 -0.66
N ALA A 220 -10.44 43.16 -0.89
CA ALA A 220 -10.39 41.95 -1.73
C ALA A 220 -11.41 41.96 -2.87
N ILE A 221 -11.06 41.34 -3.98
CA ILE A 221 -11.93 41.13 -5.15
C ILE A 221 -12.32 39.64 -5.21
N VAL A 222 -13.60 39.39 -5.44
CA VAL A 222 -14.13 38.02 -5.63
C VAL A 222 -14.36 37.73 -7.10
N PHE A 223 -13.83 36.60 -7.57
CA PHE A 223 -14.12 36.04 -8.88
C PHE A 223 -14.97 34.79 -8.73
N ALA A 224 -16.15 34.79 -9.30
CA ALA A 224 -17.05 33.63 -9.31
C ALA A 224 -17.42 33.27 -10.75
N SER A 225 -17.57 31.96 -11.01
CA SER A 225 -18.12 31.47 -12.27
C SER A 225 -19.61 31.26 -12.11
N PRO A 226 -20.46 31.94 -12.88
CA PRO A 226 -21.89 31.69 -12.86
C PRO A 226 -22.21 30.28 -13.34
N GLN A 227 -23.24 29.66 -12.77
CA GLN A 227 -23.78 28.35 -13.22
C GLN A 227 -24.83 28.55 -14.30
#